data_74efc341765a667f1526646b8b1e3830
#
_entry.id   74efc341765a667f1526646b8b1e3830
#
_cell.length_a   1.000
_cell.length_b   1.000
_cell.length_c   1.000
_cell.angle_alpha   90.00
_cell.angle_beta   90.00
_cell.angle_gamma   90.00
#
_symmetry.space_group_name_H-M   'P 1'
#
loop_
_entity.id
_entity.type
_entity.pdbx_description
1 polymer ?
#
loop_
_entity_poly.entity_id
_entity_poly.type
_entity_poly.pdbx_seq_one_letter_code
_entity_poly.pdbx_strand_id
1 'polypeptide(L)'
;YVTTLKDERGRKTVADLVRGGGARVVPVGRLDYNSEGLLLLTNDGELVNALTHPRHEVEKHYEVRVRGRLDNIPRLSGTMEIDGYAIRPADVVILEQDEQSAKLHLTIHEGRNRQIRKMCEQCGLEVRRLKRVAVGTLQLDPALKSGAWRELTADEVAYLQGIAANLQD
;
A
#
# COMPACT_ATOMS: atom_id res chain seq x y z
N TYR A 1 12.76 -5.22 -3.76
CA TYR A 1 12.20 -5.98 -4.88
C TYR A 1 11.25 -5.10 -5.69
N VAL A 2 11.27 -5.27 -6.99
CA VAL A 2 10.42 -4.50 -7.91
C VAL A 2 9.11 -5.25 -8.14
N THR A 3 7.97 -4.54 -8.11
CA THR A 3 6.65 -5.13 -8.33
C THR A 3 6.43 -5.40 -9.82
N THR A 4 6.98 -6.51 -10.31
CA THR A 4 6.83 -6.96 -11.71
C THR A 4 7.19 -8.44 -11.81
N LEU A 5 6.81 -9.07 -12.92
CA LEU A 5 7.20 -10.45 -13.21
C LEU A 5 8.61 -10.51 -13.82
N LYS A 6 9.05 -9.46 -14.49
CA LYS A 6 10.37 -9.36 -15.11
C LYS A 6 10.82 -7.91 -15.12
N ASP A 7 12.04 -7.66 -14.64
CA ASP A 7 12.61 -6.32 -14.62
C ASP A 7 13.68 -6.17 -15.71
N GLU A 8 13.53 -5.17 -16.57
CA GLU A 8 14.46 -4.88 -17.65
C GLU A 8 15.88 -4.51 -17.16
N ARG A 9 15.96 -3.96 -15.94
CA ARG A 9 17.24 -3.57 -15.31
C ARG A 9 17.91 -4.71 -14.54
N GLY A 10 17.32 -5.91 -14.54
CA GLY A 10 17.86 -7.06 -13.85
C GLY A 10 17.73 -7.04 -12.33
N ARG A 11 16.90 -6.14 -11.76
CA ARG A 11 16.65 -6.09 -10.32
C ARG A 11 15.82 -7.29 -9.88
N LYS A 12 15.94 -7.68 -8.62
CA LYS A 12 15.10 -8.74 -8.07
C LYS A 12 13.63 -8.32 -8.06
N THR A 13 12.75 -9.20 -8.51
CA THR A 13 11.31 -8.95 -8.63
C THR A 13 10.54 -9.70 -7.57
N VAL A 14 9.27 -9.29 -7.34
CA VAL A 14 8.39 -10.03 -6.42
C VAL A 14 8.11 -11.44 -6.93
N ALA A 15 8.16 -11.69 -8.24
CA ALA A 15 8.03 -13.03 -8.80
C ALA A 15 9.16 -13.94 -8.32
N ASP A 16 10.37 -13.42 -8.10
CA ASP A 16 11.51 -14.18 -7.58
C ASP A 16 11.25 -14.69 -6.17
N LEU A 17 10.47 -13.97 -5.37
CA LEU A 17 10.16 -14.35 -3.99
C LEU A 17 9.24 -15.55 -3.89
N VAL A 18 8.37 -15.77 -4.87
CA VAL A 18 7.30 -16.78 -4.82
C VAL A 18 7.51 -17.95 -5.79
N ARG A 19 8.67 -18.05 -6.43
CA ARG A 19 8.95 -19.09 -7.44
C ARG A 19 8.77 -20.51 -6.95
N GLY A 20 8.94 -20.77 -5.66
CA GLY A 20 8.76 -22.08 -5.08
C GLY A 20 7.32 -22.45 -4.72
N GLY A 21 6.36 -21.56 -4.98
CA GLY A 21 4.98 -21.72 -4.51
C GLY A 21 4.08 -22.64 -5.33
N GLY A 22 4.56 -23.16 -6.45
CA GLY A 22 3.84 -24.12 -7.29
C GLY A 22 2.79 -23.54 -8.22
N ALA A 23 2.26 -22.34 -7.96
CA ALA A 23 1.29 -21.67 -8.81
C ALA A 23 1.91 -20.42 -9.46
N ARG A 24 1.49 -20.12 -10.69
CA ARG A 24 1.87 -18.88 -11.35
C ARG A 24 0.93 -17.77 -10.89
N VAL A 25 1.47 -16.81 -10.15
CA VAL A 25 0.70 -15.69 -9.59
C VAL A 25 1.21 -14.36 -10.11
N VAL A 26 0.33 -13.35 -10.07
CA VAL A 26 0.66 -11.98 -10.42
C VAL A 26 0.30 -11.07 -9.25
N PRO A 27 1.00 -9.93 -9.07
CA PRO A 27 0.69 -9.00 -7.99
C PRO A 27 -0.63 -8.27 -8.21
N VAL A 28 -1.34 -8.01 -7.12
CA VAL A 28 -2.52 -7.17 -7.10
C VAL A 28 -2.05 -5.75 -6.77
N GLY A 29 -1.93 -4.91 -7.80
CA GLY A 29 -1.37 -3.58 -7.65
C GLY A 29 0.14 -3.59 -7.47
N ARG A 30 0.66 -2.51 -6.89
CA ARG A 30 2.10 -2.29 -6.79
C ARG A 30 2.47 -1.72 -5.44
N LEU A 31 3.69 -2.05 -5.00
CA LEU A 31 4.43 -1.29 -4.01
C LEU A 31 5.60 -0.63 -4.72
N ASP A 32 5.89 0.62 -4.38
CA ASP A 32 7.07 1.30 -4.92
C ASP A 32 8.34 0.61 -4.46
N TYR A 33 9.43 0.75 -5.22
CA TYR A 33 10.70 0.08 -4.95
C TYR A 33 11.19 0.31 -3.51
N ASN A 34 11.04 1.54 -3.00
CA ASN A 34 11.46 1.94 -1.66
C ASN A 34 10.35 1.91 -0.63
N SER A 35 9.24 1.23 -0.92
CA SER A 35 8.14 0.95 0.00
C SER A 35 8.19 -0.52 0.39
N GLU A 36 7.60 -0.84 1.54
CA GLU A 36 7.55 -2.21 2.06
C GLU A 36 6.14 -2.56 2.53
N GLY A 37 5.94 -3.80 2.95
CA GLY A 37 4.70 -4.24 3.56
C GLY A 37 3.91 -5.21 2.72
N LEU A 38 2.59 -5.19 2.94
CA LEU A 38 1.64 -6.14 2.35
C LEU A 38 1.53 -5.97 0.85
N LEU A 39 1.81 -7.06 0.12
CA LEU A 39 1.54 -7.18 -1.30
C LEU A 39 0.78 -8.48 -1.53
N LEU A 40 -0.39 -8.37 -2.16
CA LEU A 40 -1.20 -9.52 -2.52
C LEU A 40 -0.80 -10.05 -3.89
N LEU A 41 -0.77 -11.37 -4.03
CA LEU A 41 -0.51 -12.05 -5.29
C LEU A 41 -1.62 -13.07 -5.53
N THR A 42 -2.05 -13.20 -6.78
CA THR A 42 -3.13 -14.11 -7.13
C THR A 42 -2.97 -14.66 -8.54
N ASN A 43 -3.59 -15.80 -8.81
CA ASN A 43 -3.76 -16.35 -10.16
C ASN A 43 -5.11 -16.00 -10.78
N ASP A 44 -5.93 -15.19 -10.09
CA ASP A 44 -7.26 -14.78 -10.56
C ASP A 44 -7.19 -13.37 -11.16
N GLY A 45 -7.15 -13.29 -12.50
CA GLY A 45 -7.07 -12.00 -13.21
C GLY A 45 -8.28 -11.11 -13.01
N GLU A 46 -9.46 -11.67 -12.80
CA GLU A 46 -10.68 -10.88 -12.53
C GLU A 46 -10.57 -10.19 -11.17
N LEU A 47 -10.02 -10.88 -10.18
CA LEU A 47 -9.80 -10.33 -8.86
C LEU A 47 -8.79 -9.18 -8.92
N VAL A 48 -7.71 -9.32 -9.69
CA VAL A 48 -6.74 -8.24 -9.88
C VAL A 48 -7.43 -7.00 -10.44
N ASN A 49 -8.21 -7.15 -11.51
CA ASN A 49 -8.90 -6.04 -12.14
C ASN A 49 -9.90 -5.37 -11.19
N ALA A 50 -10.66 -6.17 -10.46
CA ALA A 50 -11.65 -5.64 -9.52
C ALA A 50 -11.01 -4.84 -8.39
N LEU A 51 -9.93 -5.34 -7.80
CA LEU A 51 -9.28 -4.70 -6.65
C LEU A 51 -8.39 -3.51 -7.03
N THR A 52 -7.92 -3.43 -8.28
CA THR A 52 -7.02 -2.36 -8.72
C THR A 52 -7.70 -1.29 -9.56
N HIS A 53 -8.96 -1.49 -9.93
CA HIS A 53 -9.68 -0.51 -10.76
C HIS A 53 -9.81 0.83 -10.02
N PRO A 54 -9.52 1.98 -10.69
CA PRO A 54 -9.57 3.29 -10.03
C PRO A 54 -10.91 3.68 -9.42
N ARG A 55 -12.02 3.10 -9.90
CA ARG A 55 -13.36 3.32 -9.32
C ARG A 55 -13.59 2.57 -8.02
N HIS A 56 -12.75 1.60 -7.72
CA HIS A 56 -12.89 0.72 -6.56
C HIS A 56 -11.92 1.19 -5.48
N GLU A 57 -12.41 2.05 -4.60
CA GLU A 57 -11.59 2.73 -3.61
C GLU A 57 -11.49 1.90 -2.33
N VAL A 58 -10.75 0.80 -2.40
CA VAL A 58 -10.45 0.00 -1.22
C VAL A 58 -9.46 0.76 -0.36
N GLU A 59 -9.77 0.91 0.93
CA GLU A 59 -8.88 1.58 1.88
C GLU A 59 -7.54 0.87 1.96
N LYS A 60 -6.47 1.66 2.03
CA LYS A 60 -5.12 1.16 2.26
C LYS A 60 -4.55 1.85 3.48
N HIS A 61 -3.97 1.07 4.37
CA HIS A 61 -3.41 1.53 5.63
C HIS A 61 -1.90 1.42 5.59
N TYR A 62 -1.24 2.50 6.01
CA TYR A 62 0.22 2.57 6.01
C TYR A 62 0.74 3.01 7.37
N GLU A 63 1.88 2.48 7.75
CA GLU A 63 2.71 3.09 8.78
C GLU A 63 3.79 3.90 8.07
N VAL A 64 3.91 5.16 8.45
CA VAL A 64 4.82 6.12 7.81
C VAL A 64 5.68 6.78 8.88
N ARG A 65 7.00 6.68 8.72
CA ARG A 65 7.91 7.44 9.56
C ARG A 65 8.37 8.66 8.80
N VAL A 66 8.18 9.83 9.40
CA VAL A 66 8.48 11.12 8.78
C VAL A 66 9.39 11.97 9.65
N ARG A 67 10.15 12.85 9.00
CA ARG A 67 10.96 13.91 9.63
C ARG A 67 10.64 15.22 8.94
N GLY A 68 11.07 16.33 9.53
CA GLY A 68 10.93 17.65 8.93
C GLY A 68 9.93 18.51 9.69
N ARG A 69 9.01 19.12 8.96
CA ARG A 69 8.05 20.05 9.54
C ARG A 69 6.89 19.31 10.20
N LEU A 70 7.14 18.76 11.40
CA LEU A 70 6.15 17.94 12.11
C LEU A 70 4.87 18.70 12.46
N ASP A 71 4.93 20.03 12.59
CA ASP A 71 3.77 20.88 12.81
C ASP A 71 2.76 20.80 11.64
N ASN A 72 3.21 20.38 10.47
CA ASN A 72 2.38 20.26 9.28
C ASN A 72 1.66 18.91 9.17
N ILE A 73 1.90 17.97 10.11
CA ILE A 73 1.24 16.65 10.05
C ILE A 73 -0.28 16.77 9.90
N PRO A 74 -0.99 17.68 10.63
CA PRO A 74 -2.44 17.82 10.46
C PRO A 74 -2.87 18.19 9.03
N ARG A 75 -2.00 18.79 8.24
CA ARG A 75 -2.31 19.14 6.85
C ARG A 75 -2.48 17.92 5.95
N LEU A 76 -1.92 16.78 6.33
CA LEU A 76 -2.07 15.53 5.58
C LEU A 76 -3.52 15.06 5.52
N SER A 77 -4.36 15.42 6.50
CA SER A 77 -5.77 15.07 6.53
C SER A 77 -6.67 16.15 5.91
N GLY A 78 -6.09 17.20 5.39
CA GLY A 78 -6.81 18.27 4.68
C GLY A 78 -6.95 17.99 3.20
N THR A 79 -7.56 18.95 2.50
CA THR A 79 -7.65 18.90 1.04
C THR A 79 -6.30 19.17 0.41
N MET A 80 -5.92 18.35 -0.56
CA MET A 80 -4.65 18.47 -1.27
C MET A 80 -4.85 18.16 -2.75
N GLU A 81 -4.00 18.76 -3.57
CA GLU A 81 -3.94 18.48 -5.00
C GLU A 81 -2.58 17.87 -5.32
N ILE A 82 -2.58 16.68 -5.94
CA ILE A 82 -1.39 15.94 -6.33
C ILE A 82 -1.44 15.72 -7.84
N ASP A 83 -0.41 16.20 -8.54
CA ASP A 83 -0.30 16.07 -10.00
C ASP A 83 -1.55 16.60 -10.73
N GLY A 84 -2.12 17.70 -10.24
CA GLY A 84 -3.31 18.32 -10.83
C GLY A 84 -4.63 17.68 -10.46
N TYR A 85 -4.61 16.71 -9.51
CA TYR A 85 -5.80 16.00 -9.08
C TYR A 85 -6.06 16.25 -7.60
N ALA A 86 -7.31 16.62 -7.26
CA ALA A 86 -7.73 16.77 -5.87
C ALA A 86 -7.94 15.39 -5.26
N ILE A 87 -7.08 15.01 -4.33
CA ILE A 87 -7.17 13.72 -3.66
C ILE A 87 -8.20 13.78 -2.52
N ARG A 88 -8.75 12.61 -2.18
CA ARG A 88 -9.62 12.50 -1.02
C ARG A 88 -8.80 12.69 0.26
N PRO A 89 -9.35 13.41 1.27
CA PRO A 89 -8.64 13.57 2.53
C PRO A 89 -8.27 12.22 3.15
N ALA A 90 -7.03 12.13 3.64
CA ALA A 90 -6.55 10.95 4.34
C ALA A 90 -6.89 11.03 5.82
N ASP A 91 -6.97 9.86 6.46
CA ASP A 91 -7.08 9.76 7.91
C ASP A 91 -5.67 9.59 8.49
N VAL A 92 -5.31 10.39 9.46
CA VAL A 92 -3.96 10.40 10.05
C VAL A 92 -4.06 10.24 11.56
N VAL A 93 -3.34 9.25 12.09
CA VAL A 93 -3.18 9.05 13.54
C VAL A 93 -1.69 9.05 13.85
N ILE A 94 -1.28 9.88 14.82
CA ILE A 94 0.10 9.90 15.29
C ILE A 94 0.27 8.75 16.28
N LEU A 95 1.13 7.79 15.96
CA LEU A 95 1.42 6.63 16.81
C LEU A 95 2.52 6.94 17.81
N GLU A 96 3.57 7.63 17.36
CA GLU A 96 4.72 8.04 18.16
C GLU A 96 5.22 9.36 17.61
N GLN A 97 5.74 10.22 18.49
CA GLN A 97 6.36 11.47 18.06
C GLN A 97 7.42 11.91 19.07
N ASP A 98 8.58 12.32 18.57
CA ASP A 98 9.59 13.03 19.33
C ASP A 98 9.88 14.39 18.66
N GLU A 99 10.94 15.07 19.07
CA GLU A 99 11.28 16.40 18.53
C GLU A 99 11.72 16.36 17.06
N GLN A 100 12.18 15.22 16.57
CA GLN A 100 12.81 15.09 15.26
C GLN A 100 11.99 14.28 14.28
N SER A 101 11.17 13.34 14.75
CA SER A 101 10.44 12.43 13.89
C SER A 101 9.09 12.04 14.45
N ALA A 102 8.24 11.47 13.59
CA ALA A 102 6.95 10.92 14.00
C ALA A 102 6.68 9.64 13.22
N LYS A 103 5.95 8.73 13.86
CA LYS A 103 5.40 7.53 13.23
C LYS A 103 3.90 7.71 13.13
N LEU A 104 3.37 7.62 11.92
CA LEU A 104 1.97 7.86 11.63
C LEU A 104 1.29 6.58 11.15
N HIS A 105 0.02 6.43 11.48
CA HIS A 105 -0.88 5.52 10.79
C HIS A 105 -1.71 6.36 9.82
N LEU A 106 -1.56 6.10 8.54
CA LEU A 106 -2.19 6.89 7.48
C LEU A 106 -3.06 6.00 6.63
N THR A 107 -4.35 6.37 6.52
CA THR A 107 -5.32 5.65 5.69
C THR A 107 -5.66 6.49 4.48
N ILE A 108 -5.47 5.92 3.29
CA ILE A 108 -5.88 6.55 2.03
C ILE A 108 -6.97 5.73 1.37
N HIS A 109 -7.80 6.41 0.59
CA HIS A 109 -8.97 5.82 -0.06
C HIS A 109 -8.78 5.64 -1.57
N GLU A 110 -7.59 5.95 -2.06
CA GLU A 110 -7.20 5.83 -3.46
C GLU A 110 -5.71 5.47 -3.52
N GLY A 111 -5.21 5.10 -4.70
CA GLY A 111 -3.82 4.65 -4.83
C GLY A 111 -3.13 5.29 -6.01
N ARG A 112 -2.95 6.61 -5.99
CA ARG A 112 -2.22 7.30 -7.04
C ARG A 112 -0.73 7.08 -6.89
N ASN A 113 -0.01 7.20 -8.01
CA ASN A 113 1.42 6.97 -8.06
C ASN A 113 2.16 7.80 -7.00
N ARG A 114 2.84 7.11 -6.08
CA ARG A 114 3.65 7.69 -5.00
C ARG A 114 2.89 8.73 -4.16
N GLN A 115 1.58 8.51 -3.98
CA GLN A 115 0.68 9.48 -3.38
C GLN A 115 1.13 9.96 -2.00
N ILE A 116 1.45 9.04 -1.09
CA ILE A 116 1.83 9.40 0.29
C ILE A 116 3.12 10.22 0.28
N ARG A 117 4.09 9.84 -0.55
CA ARG A 117 5.37 10.56 -0.65
C ARG A 117 5.17 11.97 -1.15
N LYS A 118 4.29 12.15 -2.14
CA LYS A 118 3.96 13.47 -2.68
C LYS A 118 3.18 14.33 -1.68
N MET A 119 2.25 13.73 -0.94
CA MET A 119 1.52 14.41 0.13
C MET A 119 2.48 14.94 1.20
N CYS A 120 3.38 14.09 1.66
CA CYS A 120 4.37 14.45 2.68
C CYS A 120 5.31 15.55 2.17
N GLU A 121 5.77 15.43 0.95
CA GLU A 121 6.65 16.44 0.34
C GLU A 121 5.99 17.82 0.31
N GLN A 122 4.71 17.91 -0.05
CA GLN A 122 3.97 19.18 -0.04
C GLN A 122 3.86 19.80 1.36
N CYS A 123 3.89 18.97 2.39
CA CYS A 123 3.83 19.42 3.78
C CYS A 123 5.21 19.67 4.41
N GLY A 124 6.28 19.55 3.63
CA GLY A 124 7.64 19.70 4.15
C GLY A 124 8.08 18.55 5.02
N LEU A 125 7.50 17.36 4.81
CA LEU A 125 7.81 16.14 5.54
C LEU A 125 8.62 15.19 4.65
N GLU A 126 9.71 14.65 5.20
CA GLU A 126 10.51 13.64 4.54
C GLU A 126 10.07 12.25 5.00
N VAL A 127 9.71 11.38 4.07
CA VAL A 127 9.34 10.00 4.37
C VAL A 127 10.62 9.18 4.56
N ARG A 128 10.82 8.68 5.77
CA ARG A 128 11.98 7.84 6.11
C ARG A 128 11.68 6.36 5.93
N ARG A 129 10.44 5.96 6.17
CA ARG A 129 9.98 4.59 5.99
C ARG A 129 8.50 4.60 5.65
N LEU A 130 8.11 3.76 4.70
CA LEU A 130 6.71 3.63 4.26
C LEU A 130 6.38 2.15 4.15
N LYS A 131 5.41 1.70 4.96
CA LYS A 131 5.02 0.30 5.04
C LYS A 131 3.51 0.17 4.93
N ARG A 132 3.03 -0.57 3.91
CA ARG A 132 1.60 -0.88 3.81
C ARG A 132 1.27 -2.02 4.75
N VAL A 133 0.36 -1.79 5.69
CA VAL A 133 0.02 -2.74 6.74
C VAL A 133 -1.34 -3.38 6.57
N ALA A 134 -2.22 -2.81 5.74
CA ALA A 134 -3.53 -3.40 5.47
C ALA A 134 -4.10 -2.93 4.14
N VAL A 135 -4.93 -3.78 3.55
CA VAL A 135 -5.79 -3.47 2.40
C VAL A 135 -7.21 -3.82 2.86
N GLY A 136 -8.06 -2.79 3.02
CA GLY A 136 -9.33 -2.98 3.70
C GLY A 136 -9.11 -3.49 5.11
N THR A 137 -9.78 -4.58 5.48
CA THR A 137 -9.59 -5.23 6.79
C THR A 137 -8.55 -6.37 6.75
N LEU A 138 -8.01 -6.68 5.57
CA LEU A 138 -6.95 -7.67 5.44
C LEU A 138 -5.63 -7.07 5.92
N GLN A 139 -5.09 -7.60 7.02
CA GLN A 139 -3.90 -7.06 7.67
C GLN A 139 -2.65 -7.88 7.35
N LEU A 140 -1.51 -7.20 7.29
CA LEU A 140 -0.21 -7.85 7.22
C LEU A 140 0.02 -8.64 8.51
N ASP A 141 0.34 -9.93 8.37
CA ASP A 141 0.67 -10.79 9.51
C ASP A 141 1.98 -10.29 10.15
N PRO A 142 1.96 -9.90 11.44
CA PRO A 142 3.18 -9.44 12.10
C PRO A 142 4.29 -10.49 12.18
N ALA A 143 3.93 -11.77 12.12
CA ALA A 143 4.88 -12.88 12.17
C ALA A 143 5.57 -13.12 10.82
N LEU A 144 5.06 -12.53 9.73
CA LEU A 144 5.61 -12.73 8.40
C LEU A 144 6.80 -11.80 8.18
N LYS A 145 7.97 -12.37 8.01
CA LYS A 145 9.20 -11.60 7.81
C LYS A 145 9.27 -11.00 6.41
N SER A 146 10.01 -9.90 6.27
CA SER A 146 10.26 -9.28 4.98
C SER A 146 10.82 -10.29 3.98
N GLY A 147 10.25 -10.32 2.78
CA GLY A 147 10.61 -11.28 1.73
C GLY A 147 9.91 -12.63 1.83
N ALA A 148 9.29 -12.93 2.95
CA ALA A 148 8.53 -14.16 3.12
C ALA A 148 7.11 -14.02 2.55
N TRP A 149 6.47 -15.16 2.30
CA TRP A 149 5.09 -15.20 1.83
C TRP A 149 4.32 -16.32 2.51
N ARG A 150 3.02 -16.19 2.52
CA ARG A 150 2.09 -17.24 2.95
C ARG A 150 0.86 -17.25 2.06
N GLU A 151 0.14 -18.35 2.08
CA GLU A 151 -1.17 -18.41 1.48
C GLU A 151 -2.19 -17.68 2.36
N LEU A 152 -3.20 -17.08 1.74
CA LEU A 152 -4.33 -16.51 2.47
C LEU A 152 -5.21 -17.62 3.00
N THR A 153 -5.83 -17.36 4.15
CA THR A 153 -6.85 -18.26 4.69
C THR A 153 -8.12 -18.22 3.84
N ALA A 154 -8.99 -19.22 3.99
CA ALA A 154 -10.26 -19.26 3.28
C ALA A 154 -11.11 -18.01 3.58
N ASP A 155 -11.12 -17.53 4.82
CA ASP A 155 -11.85 -16.31 5.21
C ASP A 155 -11.28 -15.07 4.55
N GLU A 156 -9.96 -14.97 4.45
CA GLU A 156 -9.31 -13.84 3.76
C GLU A 156 -9.63 -13.83 2.28
N VAL A 157 -9.60 -14.99 1.63
CA VAL A 157 -9.98 -15.13 0.21
C VAL A 157 -11.44 -14.74 0.01
N ALA A 158 -12.34 -15.22 0.87
CA ALA A 158 -13.76 -14.89 0.80
C ALA A 158 -14.00 -13.39 0.96
N TYR A 159 -13.26 -12.74 1.85
CA TYR A 159 -13.33 -11.30 2.05
C TYR A 159 -12.98 -10.53 0.77
N LEU A 160 -11.88 -10.89 0.12
CA LEU A 160 -11.44 -10.23 -1.11
C LEU A 160 -12.41 -10.48 -2.27
N GLN A 161 -12.91 -11.71 -2.39
CA GLN A 161 -13.92 -12.05 -3.40
C GLN A 161 -15.21 -11.27 -3.17
N GLY A 162 -15.60 -11.07 -1.90
CA GLY A 162 -16.75 -10.26 -1.54
C GLY A 162 -16.61 -8.80 -1.94
N ILE A 163 -15.43 -8.21 -1.74
CA ILE A 163 -15.13 -6.85 -2.22
C ILE A 163 -15.28 -6.79 -3.74
N ALA A 164 -14.67 -7.72 -4.46
CA ALA A 164 -14.71 -7.75 -5.92
C ALA A 164 -16.15 -7.87 -6.45
N ALA A 165 -16.98 -8.69 -5.82
CA ALA A 165 -18.39 -8.87 -6.20
C ALA A 165 -19.20 -7.58 -5.97
N ASN A 166 -18.99 -6.91 -4.83
CA ASN A 166 -19.67 -5.65 -4.51
C ASN A 166 -19.27 -4.51 -5.45
N LEU A 167 -18.07 -4.55 -5.96
CA LEU A 167 -17.53 -3.50 -6.84
C LEU A 167 -18.00 -3.65 -8.30
N GLN A 168 -18.56 -4.81 -8.67
CA GLN A 168 -19.10 -5.04 -10.01
C GLN A 168 -20.54 -4.54 -10.15
N ASP A 169 -21.19 -4.23 -9.06
CA ASP A 169 -22.53 -3.65 -9.03
C ASP A 169 -22.43 -2.12 -9.06
#